data_2f96ddf2aceee4263b885cdcaae50750
#
_entry.id   2f96ddf2aceee4263b885cdcaae50750
#
_cell.length_a   1.000
_cell.length_b   1.000
_cell.length_c   1.000
_cell.angle_alpha   90.00
_cell.angle_beta   90.00
_cell.angle_gamma   90.00
#
_symmetry.space_group_name_H-M   'P 1'
#
loop_
_entity.id
_entity.type
_entity.pdbx_description
1 polymer ?
#
loop_
_entity_poly.entity_id
_entity_poly.type
_entity_poly.pdbx_seq_one_letter_code
_entity_poly.pdbx_strand_id
1 'polypeptide(L)'
;GYPPFSAQRNKRYLVNTVLSVNNKLGFINQDEQFEDRTVASEDTSNYKVVLKDDFAYNPARINVGSIARLKSFDKGIVSPMYICFKVTDGIVPEYLESYFATNHFFKEMQKRLEGSVRLCLSFEGLCNIPIFIPNMDEQAEIGKRIYQLESKIETECNILSLYEKQKQYLLRQMFI
;
A
#
# COMPACT_ATOMS: atom_id res chain seq x y z
N GLY A 1 -7.71 3.51 -23.10
CA GLY A 1 -6.98 2.71 -22.12
C GLY A 1 -5.55 3.23 -22.03
N TYR A 2 -5.15 3.70 -20.86
CA TYR A 2 -3.77 4.11 -20.62
C TYR A 2 -2.93 2.85 -20.39
N PRO A 3 -1.75 2.72 -21.02
CA PRO A 3 -0.87 1.60 -20.78
C PRO A 3 -0.48 1.62 -19.30
N PRO A 4 -0.28 0.44 -18.67
CA PRO A 4 0.27 0.39 -17.33
C PRO A 4 1.60 1.15 -17.37
N PHE A 5 1.78 2.08 -16.43
CA PHE A 5 3.06 2.75 -16.27
C PHE A 5 4.10 1.65 -16.08
N SER A 6 4.92 1.43 -17.11
CA SER A 6 6.04 0.52 -16.97
C SER A 6 7.01 1.17 -16.02
N ALA A 7 6.93 0.83 -14.74
CA ALA A 7 7.82 1.35 -13.73
C ALA A 7 9.26 1.15 -14.21
N GLN A 8 10.05 2.20 -14.15
CA GLN A 8 11.44 2.16 -14.54
C GLN A 8 12.14 1.05 -13.76
N ARG A 9 12.88 0.17 -14.44
CA ARG A 9 13.65 -0.88 -13.77
C ARG A 9 14.93 -0.31 -13.16
N ASN A 10 15.36 -0.87 -12.05
CA ASN A 10 16.57 -0.48 -11.32
C ASN A 10 17.87 -0.94 -11.99
N LYS A 11 17.96 -0.85 -13.33
CA LYS A 11 19.08 -1.38 -14.14
C LYS A 11 20.46 -0.85 -13.75
N ARG A 12 20.52 0.30 -13.07
CA ARG A 12 21.77 0.94 -12.65
C ARG A 12 21.99 0.85 -11.13
N TYR A 13 21.20 0.06 -10.42
CA TYR A 13 21.28 -0.07 -8.95
C TYR A 13 21.26 1.29 -8.21
N LEU A 14 20.52 2.26 -8.75
CA LEU A 14 20.44 3.63 -8.20
C LEU A 14 19.58 3.74 -6.95
N VAL A 15 18.80 2.71 -6.68
CA VAL A 15 17.90 2.65 -5.51
C VAL A 15 18.12 1.31 -4.80
N ASN A 16 18.45 1.38 -3.51
CA ASN A 16 18.76 0.20 -2.71
C ASN A 16 17.66 -0.16 -1.71
N THR A 17 16.73 0.77 -1.43
CA THR A 17 15.63 0.55 -0.48
C THR A 17 14.62 -0.41 -1.08
N VAL A 18 14.64 -1.66 -0.61
CA VAL A 18 13.71 -2.70 -1.06
C VAL A 18 12.44 -2.64 -0.24
N LEU A 19 11.32 -2.47 -0.92
CA LEU A 19 10.00 -2.31 -0.31
C LEU A 19 9.10 -3.50 -0.63
N SER A 20 8.19 -3.78 0.29
CA SER A 20 7.04 -4.67 0.08
C SER A 20 5.75 -3.98 0.48
N VAL A 21 4.61 -4.47 -0.05
CA VAL A 21 3.29 -3.95 0.30
C VAL A 21 2.66 -4.86 1.34
N ASN A 22 2.54 -4.33 2.56
CA ASN A 22 1.81 -4.93 3.65
C ASN A 22 0.34 -4.48 3.60
N ASN A 23 -0.59 -5.36 3.93
CA ASN A 23 -2.03 -5.09 3.87
C ASN A 23 -2.56 -4.13 4.95
N LYS A 24 -1.77 -3.83 5.99
CA LYS A 24 -2.14 -2.92 7.08
C LYS A 24 -1.26 -1.68 7.12
N LEU A 25 0.03 -1.84 6.88
CA LEU A 25 1.04 -0.79 7.05
C LEU A 25 1.41 -0.09 5.73
N GLY A 26 0.85 -0.56 4.60
CA GLY A 26 1.22 -0.04 3.29
C GLY A 26 2.62 -0.47 2.87
N PHE A 27 3.41 0.45 2.33
CA PHE A 27 4.80 0.16 1.99
C PHE A 27 5.67 0.09 3.24
N ILE A 28 6.41 -1.01 3.37
CA ILE A 28 7.37 -1.26 4.44
C ILE A 28 8.71 -1.67 3.87
N ASN A 29 9.79 -1.33 4.58
CA ASN A 29 11.12 -1.79 4.24
C ASN A 29 11.22 -3.30 4.54
N GLN A 30 11.75 -4.07 3.58
CA GLN A 30 11.91 -5.51 3.78
C GLN A 30 12.95 -5.85 4.84
N ASP A 31 13.98 -5.04 5.01
CA ASP A 31 15.03 -5.26 6.00
C ASP A 31 14.49 -5.13 7.44
N GLU A 32 13.46 -4.30 7.66
CA GLU A 32 12.82 -4.12 8.97
C GLU A 32 11.82 -5.24 9.32
N GLN A 33 11.31 -5.93 8.32
CA GLN A 33 10.29 -6.98 8.51
C GLN A 33 10.88 -8.35 8.80
N PHE A 34 12.12 -8.60 8.39
CA PHE A 34 12.76 -9.91 8.45
C PHE A 34 14.16 -9.78 9.05
N GLU A 35 14.23 -9.66 10.39
CA GLU A 35 15.50 -9.59 11.13
C GLU A 35 16.45 -10.76 10.85
N ASP A 36 15.97 -11.89 10.30
CA ASP A 36 16.74 -13.11 10.07
C ASP A 36 16.76 -13.66 8.63
N ARG A 37 16.16 -12.98 7.64
CA ARG A 37 16.16 -13.48 6.25
C ARG A 37 16.23 -12.35 5.23
N THR A 38 17.32 -12.32 4.46
CA THR A 38 17.40 -11.53 3.23
C THR A 38 16.40 -12.09 2.20
N VAL A 39 15.22 -11.47 2.08
CA VAL A 39 14.16 -11.90 1.16
C VAL A 39 14.37 -11.32 -0.23
N ALA A 40 15.13 -10.23 -0.33
CA ALA A 40 15.47 -9.63 -1.61
C ALA A 40 16.47 -10.51 -2.37
N SER A 41 16.28 -10.66 -3.66
CA SER A 41 17.29 -11.26 -4.54
C SER A 41 18.58 -10.43 -4.49
N GLU A 42 19.76 -11.05 -4.55
CA GLU A 42 21.04 -10.35 -4.69
C GLU A 42 21.06 -9.45 -5.94
N ASP A 43 20.37 -9.86 -7.01
CA ASP A 43 20.17 -9.04 -8.21
C ASP A 43 18.81 -8.31 -8.16
N THR A 44 18.87 -7.02 -7.89
CA THR A 44 17.70 -6.10 -7.91
C THR A 44 17.56 -5.33 -9.22
N SER A 45 18.34 -5.64 -10.27
CA SER A 45 18.31 -4.93 -11.55
C SER A 45 16.94 -4.96 -12.25
N ASN A 46 16.16 -6.02 -12.02
CA ASN A 46 14.83 -6.23 -12.57
C ASN A 46 13.70 -5.65 -11.68
N TYR A 47 14.03 -5.19 -10.48
CA TYR A 47 13.05 -4.57 -9.57
C TYR A 47 12.51 -3.29 -10.19
N LYS A 48 11.27 -2.98 -9.86
CA LYS A 48 10.57 -1.78 -10.35
C LYS A 48 10.80 -0.64 -9.39
N VAL A 49 11.22 0.51 -9.90
CA VAL A 49 11.34 1.74 -9.11
C VAL A 49 9.96 2.33 -8.91
N VAL A 50 9.64 2.66 -7.67
CA VAL A 50 8.43 3.37 -7.26
C VAL A 50 8.82 4.69 -6.61
N LEU A 51 8.12 5.76 -6.95
CA LEU A 51 8.33 7.10 -6.41
C LEU A 51 7.21 7.44 -5.44
N LYS A 52 7.42 8.49 -4.66
CA LYS A 52 6.37 9.02 -3.79
C LYS A 52 5.09 9.26 -4.58
N ASP A 53 3.96 8.89 -3.99
CA ASP A 53 2.61 8.91 -4.54
C ASP A 53 2.32 7.91 -5.66
N ASP A 54 3.31 7.08 -6.08
CA ASP A 54 3.05 5.92 -6.92
C ASP A 54 2.31 4.83 -6.11
N PHE A 55 1.53 4.05 -6.82
CA PHE A 55 0.85 2.88 -6.26
C PHE A 55 1.53 1.59 -6.70
N ALA A 56 1.50 0.59 -5.83
CA ALA A 56 1.84 -0.77 -6.20
C ALA A 56 0.90 -1.78 -5.55
N TYR A 57 0.63 -2.86 -6.26
CA TYR A 57 -0.11 -3.99 -5.70
C TYR A 57 0.45 -5.33 -6.16
N ASN A 58 0.24 -6.34 -5.34
CA ASN A 58 0.53 -7.72 -5.72
C ASN A 58 -0.73 -8.34 -6.34
N PRO A 59 -0.73 -8.70 -7.65
CA PRO A 59 -1.90 -9.23 -8.33
C PRO A 59 -2.54 -10.45 -7.63
N ALA A 60 -1.72 -11.32 -7.08
CA ALA A 60 -2.15 -12.55 -6.42
C ALA A 60 -2.53 -12.37 -4.93
N ARG A 61 -2.38 -11.17 -4.40
CA ARG A 61 -2.66 -10.87 -2.98
C ARG A 61 -3.48 -9.60 -2.78
N ILE A 62 -3.99 -9.01 -3.84
CA ILE A 62 -4.84 -7.82 -3.75
C ILE A 62 -6.14 -8.12 -2.99
N ASN A 63 -6.64 -9.35 -3.08
CA ASN A 63 -7.81 -9.84 -2.35
C ASN A 63 -7.66 -9.84 -0.82
N VAL A 64 -6.43 -9.76 -0.32
CA VAL A 64 -6.12 -9.60 1.11
C VAL A 64 -5.55 -8.22 1.44
N GLY A 65 -5.73 -7.25 0.54
CA GLY A 65 -5.36 -5.85 0.76
C GLY A 65 -3.93 -5.47 0.38
N SER A 66 -3.22 -6.28 -0.43
CA SER A 66 -1.86 -5.94 -0.87
C SER A 66 -1.89 -4.92 -2.01
N ILE A 67 -2.37 -3.71 -1.72
CA ILE A 67 -2.33 -2.51 -2.56
C ILE A 67 -2.05 -1.30 -1.68
N ALA A 68 -1.13 -0.42 -2.08
CA ALA A 68 -0.80 0.78 -1.32
C ALA A 68 -0.21 1.89 -2.19
N ARG A 69 -0.28 3.13 -1.66
CA ARG A 69 0.42 4.31 -2.14
C ARG A 69 1.73 4.48 -1.36
N LEU A 70 2.81 4.84 -2.03
CA LEU A 70 4.09 5.13 -1.39
C LEU A 70 4.05 6.51 -0.71
N LYS A 71 3.94 6.52 0.62
CA LYS A 71 3.86 7.74 1.45
C LYS A 71 5.13 8.00 2.24
N SER A 72 5.69 6.95 2.84
CA SER A 72 6.76 7.05 3.85
C SER A 72 8.17 7.16 3.27
N PHE A 73 8.33 6.98 1.97
CA PHE A 73 9.63 7.03 1.29
C PHE A 73 9.51 7.90 0.04
N ASP A 74 10.57 8.63 -0.29
CA ASP A 74 10.60 9.42 -1.54
C ASP A 74 10.71 8.51 -2.78
N LYS A 75 11.41 7.38 -2.63
CA LYS A 75 11.56 6.35 -3.65
C LYS A 75 11.97 5.02 -3.04
N GLY A 76 11.65 3.94 -3.74
CA GLY A 76 12.09 2.59 -3.38
C GLY A 76 12.00 1.66 -4.57
N ILE A 77 12.33 0.41 -4.37
CA ILE A 77 12.18 -0.66 -5.38
C ILE A 77 11.30 -1.78 -4.84
N VAL A 78 10.48 -2.34 -5.72
CA VAL A 78 9.63 -3.50 -5.42
C VAL A 78 9.92 -4.65 -6.38
N SER A 79 9.68 -5.86 -5.91
CA SER A 79 9.83 -7.08 -6.72
C SER A 79 9.10 -6.95 -8.08
N PRO A 80 9.60 -7.57 -9.15
CA PRO A 80 8.97 -7.57 -10.48
C PRO A 80 7.52 -8.06 -10.51
N MET A 81 7.10 -8.85 -9.52
CA MET A 81 5.73 -9.37 -9.41
C MET A 81 4.68 -8.30 -9.13
N TYR A 82 5.08 -7.17 -8.55
CA TYR A 82 4.14 -6.08 -8.29
C TYR A 82 3.76 -5.36 -9.58
N ILE A 83 2.50 -4.97 -9.69
CA ILE A 83 2.04 -4.00 -10.69
C ILE A 83 2.13 -2.62 -10.04
N CYS A 84 2.87 -1.72 -10.71
CA CYS A 84 3.06 -0.34 -10.27
C CYS A 84 2.34 0.60 -11.24
N PHE A 85 1.70 1.65 -10.73
CA PHE A 85 1.02 2.65 -11.54
C PHE A 85 0.99 4.01 -10.86
N LYS A 86 0.77 5.05 -11.66
CA LYS A 86 0.56 6.42 -11.21
C LYS A 86 -0.89 6.82 -11.45
N VAL A 87 -1.37 7.74 -10.65
CA VAL A 87 -2.60 8.46 -10.99
C VAL A 87 -2.32 9.46 -12.11
N THR A 88 -3.31 9.64 -12.96
CA THR A 88 -3.29 10.65 -14.02
C THR A 88 -3.95 11.94 -13.54
N ASP A 89 -3.82 13.00 -14.35
CA ASP A 89 -4.49 14.27 -14.08
C ASP A 89 -6.01 14.06 -13.85
N GLY A 90 -6.54 14.76 -12.87
CA GLY A 90 -7.94 14.68 -12.47
C GLY A 90 -8.26 13.71 -11.33
N ILE A 91 -7.25 12.96 -10.82
CA ILE A 91 -7.41 12.09 -9.65
C ILE A 91 -6.39 12.47 -8.58
N VAL A 92 -6.87 12.76 -7.38
CA VAL A 92 -6.04 13.01 -6.19
C VAL A 92 -5.59 11.66 -5.61
N PRO A 93 -4.27 11.42 -5.40
CA PRO A 93 -3.77 10.15 -4.88
C PRO A 93 -4.42 9.71 -3.56
N GLU A 94 -4.65 10.65 -2.64
CA GLU A 94 -5.31 10.40 -1.35
C GLU A 94 -6.75 9.91 -1.52
N TYR A 95 -7.46 10.48 -2.49
CA TYR A 95 -8.81 10.06 -2.81
C TYR A 95 -8.84 8.62 -3.34
N LEU A 96 -7.94 8.30 -4.28
CA LEU A 96 -7.87 6.96 -4.84
C LEU A 96 -7.42 5.92 -3.79
N GLU A 97 -6.48 6.27 -2.92
CA GLU A 97 -6.08 5.42 -1.80
C GLU A 97 -7.27 5.09 -0.90
N SER A 98 -8.06 6.11 -0.54
CA SER A 98 -9.26 5.94 0.26
C SER A 98 -10.32 5.07 -0.42
N TYR A 99 -10.46 5.18 -1.74
CA TYR A 99 -11.35 4.33 -2.51
C TYR A 99 -10.96 2.85 -2.43
N PHE A 100 -9.66 2.53 -2.47
CA PHE A 100 -9.18 1.15 -2.34
C PHE A 100 -9.46 0.53 -0.97
N ALA A 101 -9.69 1.32 0.05
CA ALA A 101 -10.10 0.86 1.38
C ALA A 101 -11.61 0.56 1.49
N THR A 102 -12.41 0.83 0.46
CA THR A 102 -13.87 0.69 0.52
C THR A 102 -14.34 -0.75 0.27
N ASN A 103 -15.47 -1.13 0.89
CA ASN A 103 -16.16 -2.37 0.58
C ASN A 103 -16.64 -2.43 -0.88
N HIS A 104 -16.90 -1.28 -1.51
CA HIS A 104 -17.30 -1.20 -2.91
C HIS A 104 -16.16 -1.67 -3.81
N PHE A 105 -14.97 -1.11 -3.63
CA PHE A 105 -13.77 -1.56 -4.36
C PHE A 105 -13.55 -3.06 -4.19
N PHE A 106 -13.60 -3.55 -2.95
CA PHE A 106 -13.38 -4.97 -2.67
C PHE A 106 -14.34 -5.88 -3.42
N LYS A 107 -15.64 -5.56 -3.44
CA LYS A 107 -16.66 -6.33 -4.18
C LYS A 107 -16.44 -6.30 -5.69
N GLU A 108 -16.10 -5.13 -6.25
CA GLU A 108 -15.87 -4.98 -7.68
C GLU A 108 -14.56 -5.65 -8.12
N MET A 109 -13.54 -5.60 -7.30
CA MET A 109 -12.28 -6.28 -7.51
C MET A 109 -12.48 -7.80 -7.54
N GLN A 110 -13.24 -8.37 -6.59
CA GLN A 110 -13.51 -9.81 -6.55
C GLN A 110 -14.17 -10.34 -7.82
N LYS A 111 -15.05 -9.57 -8.47
CA LYS A 111 -15.71 -9.97 -9.73
C LYS A 111 -14.74 -10.06 -10.91
N ARG A 112 -13.55 -9.45 -10.79
CA ARG A 112 -12.56 -9.32 -11.87
C ARG A 112 -11.29 -10.12 -11.61
N LEU A 113 -11.27 -10.92 -10.54
CA LEU A 113 -10.18 -11.84 -10.28
C LEU A 113 -10.22 -12.97 -11.31
N GLU A 114 -9.09 -13.27 -11.90
CA GLU A 114 -8.90 -14.30 -12.91
C GLU A 114 -7.91 -15.36 -12.45
N GLY A 115 -8.05 -16.59 -12.91
CA GLY A 115 -7.17 -17.71 -12.63
C GLY A 115 -7.87 -18.89 -11.97
N SER A 116 -7.41 -20.09 -12.26
CA SER A 116 -8.00 -21.35 -11.75
C SER A 116 -7.31 -21.84 -10.47
N VAL A 117 -5.99 -21.65 -10.35
CA VAL A 117 -5.19 -22.11 -9.21
C VAL A 117 -4.90 -20.97 -8.23
N ARG A 118 -4.60 -19.80 -8.76
CA ARG A 118 -4.35 -18.58 -7.97
C ARG A 118 -5.08 -17.42 -8.63
N LEU A 119 -6.02 -16.85 -7.92
CA LEU A 119 -6.76 -15.68 -8.37
C LEU A 119 -5.85 -14.45 -8.38
N CYS A 120 -5.82 -13.76 -9.50
CA CYS A 120 -5.01 -12.56 -9.72
C CYS A 120 -5.87 -11.46 -10.33
N LEU A 121 -5.60 -10.19 -9.98
CA LEU A 121 -6.17 -9.04 -10.65
C LEU A 121 -5.17 -8.49 -11.66
N SER A 122 -5.52 -8.53 -12.94
CA SER A 122 -4.74 -7.87 -13.99
C SER A 122 -4.86 -6.33 -13.85
N PHE A 123 -3.93 -5.58 -14.47
CA PHE A 123 -4.03 -4.12 -14.50
C PHE A 123 -5.28 -3.66 -15.28
N GLU A 124 -5.61 -4.35 -16.36
CA GLU A 124 -6.83 -4.10 -17.12
C GLU A 124 -8.08 -4.34 -16.25
N GLY A 125 -8.11 -5.43 -15.48
CA GLY A 125 -9.17 -5.71 -14.52
C GLY A 125 -9.32 -4.60 -13.48
N LEU A 126 -8.20 -4.05 -12.97
CA LEU A 126 -8.22 -2.91 -12.06
C LEU A 126 -8.81 -1.64 -12.73
N CYS A 127 -8.38 -1.33 -13.95
CA CYS A 127 -8.86 -0.16 -14.70
C CYS A 127 -10.34 -0.25 -15.05
N ASN A 128 -10.90 -1.46 -15.16
CA ASN A 128 -12.31 -1.69 -15.46
C ASN A 128 -13.21 -1.64 -14.21
N ILE A 129 -12.67 -1.34 -13.03
CA ILE A 129 -13.47 -1.12 -11.82
C ILE A 129 -14.08 0.29 -11.89
N PRO A 130 -15.43 0.41 -11.84
CA PRO A 130 -16.07 1.72 -11.86
C PRO A 130 -15.78 2.48 -10.57
N ILE A 131 -15.34 3.72 -10.72
CA ILE A 131 -15.14 4.66 -9.64
C ILE A 131 -15.86 5.97 -9.95
N PHE A 132 -16.56 6.53 -8.97
CA PHE A 132 -17.07 7.89 -9.06
C PHE A 132 -15.91 8.85 -8.76
N ILE A 133 -15.69 9.83 -9.62
CA ILE A 133 -14.63 10.83 -9.48
C ILE A 133 -15.28 12.21 -9.32
N PRO A 134 -15.33 12.77 -8.09
CA PRO A 134 -15.81 14.12 -7.86
C PRO A 134 -14.86 15.17 -8.48
N ASN A 135 -15.21 16.45 -8.35
CA ASN A 135 -14.27 17.51 -8.71
C ASN A 135 -13.02 17.50 -7.79
N MET A 136 -11.95 18.20 -8.22
CA MET A 136 -10.66 18.16 -7.53
C MET A 136 -10.74 18.66 -6.09
N ASP A 137 -11.54 19.69 -5.83
CA ASP A 137 -11.69 20.26 -4.49
C ASP A 137 -12.38 19.27 -3.54
N GLU A 138 -13.43 18.61 -4.01
CA GLU A 138 -14.11 17.55 -3.26
C GLU A 138 -13.20 16.36 -2.99
N GLN A 139 -12.41 15.91 -3.97
CA GLN A 139 -11.44 14.83 -3.76
C GLN A 139 -10.40 15.20 -2.69
N ALA A 140 -9.85 16.43 -2.76
CA ALA A 140 -8.87 16.92 -1.79
C ALA A 140 -9.47 17.00 -0.37
N GLU A 141 -10.72 17.48 -0.25
CA GLU A 141 -11.42 17.57 1.04
C GLU A 141 -11.70 16.17 1.62
N ILE A 142 -12.15 15.21 0.80
CA ILE A 142 -12.38 13.82 1.22
C ILE A 142 -11.05 13.21 1.72
N GLY A 143 -9.98 13.31 0.94
CA GLY A 143 -8.67 12.78 1.31
C GLY A 143 -8.16 13.37 2.63
N LYS A 144 -8.29 14.69 2.80
CA LYS A 144 -7.90 15.40 4.03
C LYS A 144 -8.68 14.91 5.25
N ARG A 145 -10.00 14.77 5.14
CA ARG A 145 -10.84 14.29 6.25
C ARG A 145 -10.51 12.87 6.65
N ILE A 146 -10.30 12.00 5.68
CA ILE A 146 -9.92 10.60 5.94
C ILE A 146 -8.55 10.54 6.61
N TYR A 147 -7.56 11.28 6.10
CA TYR A 147 -6.24 11.36 6.72
C TYR A 147 -6.30 11.85 8.18
N GLN A 148 -7.12 12.86 8.48
CA GLN A 148 -7.31 13.35 9.85
C GLN A 148 -7.89 12.28 10.78
N LEU A 149 -8.86 11.48 10.29
CA LEU A 149 -9.43 10.38 11.05
C LEU A 149 -8.42 9.24 11.27
N GLU A 150 -7.67 8.86 10.25
CA GLU A 150 -6.60 7.85 10.35
C GLU A 150 -5.53 8.26 11.37
N SER A 151 -5.06 9.51 11.30
CA SER A 151 -4.09 10.07 12.24
C SER A 151 -4.61 10.07 13.69
N LYS A 152 -5.91 10.38 13.87
CA LYS A 152 -6.53 10.29 15.20
C LYS A 152 -6.61 8.85 15.70
N ILE A 153 -7.02 7.91 14.85
CA ILE A 153 -7.06 6.48 15.19
C ILE A 153 -5.67 5.98 15.60
N GLU A 154 -4.64 6.33 14.86
CA GLU A 154 -3.26 5.95 15.17
C GLU A 154 -2.83 6.51 16.54
N THR A 155 -3.14 7.77 16.81
CA THR A 155 -2.84 8.41 18.11
C THR A 155 -3.55 7.68 19.25
N GLU A 156 -4.82 7.38 19.12
CA GLU A 156 -5.59 6.66 20.16
C GLU A 156 -5.06 5.22 20.36
N CYS A 157 -4.69 4.53 19.29
CA CYS A 157 -4.07 3.21 19.39
C CYS A 157 -2.73 3.25 20.15
N ASN A 158 -1.90 4.28 19.92
CA ASN A 158 -0.65 4.48 20.65
C ASN A 158 -0.90 4.76 22.14
N ILE A 159 -1.88 5.60 22.45
CA ILE A 159 -2.30 5.87 23.84
C ILE A 159 -2.78 4.59 24.52
N LEU A 160 -3.62 3.81 23.86
CA LEU A 160 -4.08 2.52 24.38
C LEU A 160 -2.93 1.58 24.70
N SER A 161 -1.97 1.46 23.78
CA SER A 161 -0.75 0.64 23.99
C SER A 161 0.06 1.09 25.23
N LEU A 162 0.16 2.41 25.44
CA LEU A 162 0.83 2.96 26.61
C LEU A 162 0.09 2.63 27.92
N TYR A 163 -1.24 2.74 27.93
CA TYR A 163 -2.04 2.35 29.09
C TYR A 163 -1.96 0.86 29.37
N GLU A 164 -1.94 0.00 28.37
CA GLU A 164 -1.73 -1.43 28.54
C GLU A 164 -0.36 -1.74 29.19
N LYS A 165 0.70 -1.09 28.74
CA LYS A 165 2.06 -1.21 29.35
C LYS A 165 2.05 -0.73 30.80
N GLN A 166 1.40 0.42 31.08
CA GLN A 166 1.28 0.95 32.43
C GLN A 166 0.52 -0.01 33.36
N LYS A 167 -0.60 -0.55 32.88
CA LYS A 167 -1.37 -1.58 33.58
C LYS A 167 -0.51 -2.78 33.93
N GLN A 168 0.25 -3.31 32.98
CA GLN A 168 1.14 -4.45 33.20
C GLN A 168 2.24 -4.14 34.23
N TYR A 169 2.81 -2.93 34.15
CA TYR A 169 3.78 -2.48 35.14
C TYR A 169 3.19 -2.45 36.56
N LEU A 170 2.02 -1.84 36.75
CA LEU A 170 1.37 -1.76 38.05
C LEU A 170 1.00 -3.15 38.61
N LEU A 171 0.46 -4.03 37.76
CA LEU A 171 0.17 -5.42 38.17
C LEU A 171 1.43 -6.15 38.67
N ARG A 172 2.58 -5.98 38.02
CA ARG A 172 3.85 -6.55 38.48
C ARG A 172 4.31 -5.98 39.81
N GLN A 173 4.03 -4.71 40.07
CA GLN A 173 4.42 -4.07 41.36
C GLN A 173 3.51 -4.44 42.52
N MET A 174 2.24 -4.72 42.23
CA MET A 174 1.22 -4.98 43.26
C MET A 174 1.12 -6.47 43.68
N PHE A 175 1.60 -7.38 42.84
CA PHE A 175 1.43 -8.83 43.03
C PHE A 175 2.76 -9.59 42.96
N ILE A 176 3.83 -8.99 43.53
CA ILE A 176 5.11 -9.67 43.77
C ILE A 176 5.00 -10.49 45.05
#